data_24cdec65a4404765fff7fe3b0e78ce75
#
_entry.id   24cdec65a4404765fff7fe3b0e78ce75
#
_cell.length_a   1.000
_cell.length_b   1.000
_cell.length_c   1.000
_cell.angle_alpha   90.00
_cell.angle_beta   90.00
_cell.angle_gamma   90.00
#
_symmetry.space_group_name_H-M   'P 1'
#
loop_
_entity.id
_entity.type
_entity.pdbx_description
1 polymer ?
#
loop_
_entity_poly.entity_id
_entity_poly.type
_entity_poly.pdbx_seq_one_letter_code
_entity_poly.pdbx_strand_id
1 'polypeptide(L)'
;MNTECSSRSISQGTNALASSIVLVCRKRTVDAPICTRRNFINELKRELRPALQKLQSSNIAPVDLAQSAIGPGMAVFSKYKKVLEADGTPMSVRSALHIINQELDIYFNEQDGELDRDSRFCVELYSQFAFNDMKFGDADTLARAKNTSVAFLASAGVVYAQKGVVHLYGREEIPEKVDTHEDCIWLLTQQLTRAMETGGMKACAEIVAPIFGSNGEKAKDLAYRLYKIAERKGWAQEAYAYNSLVIAWPEIQSKAAELKKIEPEQLSMF
;
A
#
# COMPACT_ATOMS: atom_id res chain seq x y z
N MET A 1 -13.61 19.07 -37.63
CA MET A 1 -12.15 19.09 -37.67
C MET A 1 -11.67 17.96 -36.81
N ASN A 2 -11.30 16.84 -37.44
CA ASN A 2 -10.71 15.68 -36.76
C ASN A 2 -9.23 15.99 -36.51
N THR A 3 -8.84 16.14 -35.27
CA THR A 3 -7.42 16.14 -34.90
C THR A 3 -7.01 14.69 -34.68
N GLU A 4 -6.30 14.15 -35.65
CA GLU A 4 -5.62 12.88 -35.54
C GLU A 4 -4.61 12.92 -34.39
N CYS A 5 -4.81 12.06 -33.39
CA CYS A 5 -3.84 11.82 -32.34
C CYS A 5 -2.66 11.07 -32.97
N SER A 6 -1.59 11.79 -33.29
CA SER A 6 -0.32 11.23 -33.69
C SER A 6 0.23 10.32 -32.58
N SER A 7 0.39 9.04 -32.88
CA SER A 7 1.08 8.08 -32.02
C SER A 7 2.56 8.48 -31.88
N ARG A 8 2.89 9.23 -30.83
CA ARG A 8 4.29 9.48 -30.48
C ARG A 8 4.88 8.21 -29.88
N SER A 9 5.93 7.73 -30.53
CA SER A 9 6.79 6.67 -30.01
C SER A 9 7.21 6.99 -28.58
N ILE A 10 7.00 6.03 -27.67
CA ILE A 10 7.40 6.12 -26.28
C ILE A 10 8.93 6.18 -26.23
N SER A 11 9.50 7.37 -26.05
CA SER A 11 10.92 7.52 -25.74
C SER A 11 11.13 7.15 -24.26
N GLN A 12 12.15 6.33 -24.00
CA GLN A 12 12.55 5.93 -22.64
C GLN A 12 12.72 7.18 -21.75
N GLY A 13 11.95 7.24 -20.67
CA GLY A 13 12.08 8.28 -19.64
C GLY A 13 10.94 9.30 -19.52
N THR A 14 9.90 9.24 -20.36
CA THR A 14 8.72 10.10 -20.20
C THR A 14 7.58 9.34 -19.53
N ASN A 15 6.97 9.96 -18.49
CA ASN A 15 5.74 9.50 -17.86
C ASN A 15 4.59 9.54 -18.88
N ALA A 16 4.47 8.52 -19.72
CA ALA A 16 3.33 8.38 -20.60
C ALA A 16 2.17 7.78 -19.79
N LEU A 17 1.08 8.55 -19.63
CA LEU A 17 -0.19 8.03 -19.13
C LEU A 17 -0.72 7.02 -20.16
N ALA A 18 -1.24 5.89 -19.69
CA ALA A 18 -1.88 4.90 -20.54
C ALA A 18 -3.18 5.44 -21.16
N SER A 19 -3.76 6.48 -20.56
CA SER A 19 -4.96 7.16 -21.03
C SER A 19 -4.86 8.67 -20.87
N SER A 20 -5.77 9.41 -21.53
CA SER A 20 -5.90 10.87 -21.37
C SER A 20 -6.93 11.18 -20.29
N ILE A 21 -6.56 12.02 -19.33
CA ILE A 21 -7.48 12.51 -18.31
C ILE A 21 -8.06 13.85 -18.77
N VAL A 22 -9.38 13.94 -18.85
CA VAL A 22 -10.10 15.20 -19.12
C VAL A 22 -10.57 15.78 -17.81
N LEU A 23 -10.00 16.92 -17.42
CA LEU A 23 -10.39 17.63 -16.21
C LEU A 23 -11.49 18.65 -16.53
N VAL A 24 -12.69 18.40 -16.04
CA VAL A 24 -13.82 19.34 -16.16
C VAL A 24 -13.85 20.26 -14.95
N CYS A 25 -13.56 21.55 -15.16
CA CYS A 25 -13.55 22.54 -14.11
C CYS A 25 -14.76 23.48 -14.22
N ARG A 26 -15.34 23.87 -13.09
CA ARG A 26 -16.32 24.94 -12.99
C ARG A 26 -15.72 26.12 -12.24
N LYS A 27 -15.95 27.32 -12.74
CA LYS A 27 -15.51 28.55 -12.05
C LYS A 27 -16.22 28.61 -10.68
N ARG A 28 -15.45 28.76 -9.62
CA ARG A 28 -15.99 28.95 -8.27
C ARG A 28 -16.73 30.31 -8.19
N THR A 29 -17.86 30.33 -7.50
CA THR A 29 -18.62 31.56 -7.25
C THR A 29 -17.89 32.47 -6.26
N VAL A 30 -18.18 33.78 -6.32
CA VAL A 30 -17.57 34.77 -5.40
C VAL A 30 -17.97 34.49 -3.95
N ASP A 31 -19.16 33.94 -3.74
CA ASP A 31 -19.78 33.66 -2.44
C ASP A 31 -19.43 32.25 -1.90
N ALA A 32 -18.40 31.63 -2.45
CA ALA A 32 -17.96 30.30 -1.98
C ALA A 32 -17.67 30.33 -0.46
N PRO A 33 -18.18 29.37 0.32
CA PRO A 33 -18.05 29.36 1.77
C PRO A 33 -16.61 29.12 2.21
N ILE A 34 -16.32 29.48 3.46
CA ILE A 34 -15.11 29.05 4.18
C ILE A 34 -15.43 27.78 4.96
N CYS A 35 -14.52 26.83 4.97
CA CYS A 35 -14.68 25.54 5.62
C CYS A 35 -13.56 25.31 6.65
N THR A 36 -13.84 24.55 7.70
CA THR A 36 -12.80 24.06 8.61
C THR A 36 -12.23 22.72 8.11
N ARG A 37 -11.00 22.40 8.48
CA ARG A 37 -10.37 21.10 8.18
C ARG A 37 -11.28 19.91 8.51
N ARG A 38 -11.93 19.93 9.69
CA ARG A 38 -12.84 18.87 10.12
C ARG A 38 -14.02 18.68 9.17
N ASN A 39 -14.66 19.77 8.79
CA ASN A 39 -15.82 19.72 7.90
C ASN A 39 -15.39 19.30 6.48
N PHE A 40 -14.24 19.78 6.02
CA PHE A 40 -13.66 19.33 4.75
C PHE A 40 -13.45 17.81 4.71
N ILE A 41 -12.83 17.22 5.76
CA ILE A 41 -12.61 15.77 5.85
C ILE A 41 -13.96 15.02 5.86
N ASN A 42 -14.94 15.48 6.62
CA ASN A 42 -16.26 14.83 6.69
C ASN A 42 -16.96 14.85 5.31
N GLU A 43 -16.90 15.97 4.60
CA GLU A 43 -17.49 16.07 3.28
C GLU A 43 -16.71 15.27 2.24
N LEU A 44 -15.37 15.24 2.35
CA LEU A 44 -14.51 14.41 1.52
C LEU A 44 -14.90 12.93 1.64
N LYS A 45 -15.03 12.40 2.85
CA LYS A 45 -15.46 11.01 3.10
C LYS A 45 -16.83 10.70 2.48
N ARG A 46 -17.76 11.63 2.58
CA ARG A 46 -19.11 11.47 2.06
C ARG A 46 -19.15 11.43 0.54
N GLU A 47 -18.39 12.29 -0.14
CA GLU A 47 -18.47 12.46 -1.59
C GLU A 47 -17.46 11.61 -2.37
N LEU A 48 -16.31 11.31 -1.77
CA LEU A 48 -15.24 10.59 -2.43
C LEU A 48 -15.65 9.13 -2.74
N ARG A 49 -16.26 8.44 -1.77
CA ARG A 49 -16.66 7.02 -1.93
C ARG A 49 -17.59 6.77 -3.12
N PRO A 50 -18.72 7.48 -3.28
CA PRO A 50 -19.59 7.29 -4.45
C PRO A 50 -18.89 7.65 -5.78
N ALA A 51 -18.00 8.64 -5.76
CA ALA A 51 -17.24 9.02 -6.94
C ALA A 51 -16.24 7.93 -7.35
N LEU A 52 -15.56 7.31 -6.38
CA LEU A 52 -14.63 6.21 -6.61
C LEU A 52 -15.36 4.96 -7.15
N GLN A 53 -16.52 4.62 -6.61
CA GLN A 53 -17.33 3.52 -7.13
C GLN A 53 -17.72 3.74 -8.60
N LYS A 54 -18.07 4.97 -8.98
CA LYS A 54 -18.36 5.32 -10.37
C LYS A 54 -17.11 5.21 -11.26
N LEU A 55 -15.96 5.63 -10.78
CA LEU A 55 -14.69 5.49 -11.51
C LEU A 55 -14.32 4.02 -11.71
N GLN A 56 -14.50 3.18 -10.69
CA GLN A 56 -14.22 1.74 -10.77
C GLN A 56 -15.19 1.00 -11.71
N SER A 57 -16.44 1.41 -11.75
CA SER A 57 -17.43 0.85 -12.69
C SER A 57 -17.24 1.34 -14.14
N SER A 58 -16.38 2.34 -14.35
CA SER A 58 -15.97 2.83 -15.66
C SER A 58 -14.78 2.00 -16.17
N ASN A 59 -14.61 1.88 -17.50
CA ASN A 59 -13.48 1.18 -18.10
C ASN A 59 -12.15 1.95 -17.97
N ILE A 60 -11.80 2.36 -16.74
CA ILE A 60 -10.53 3.03 -16.44
C ILE A 60 -9.50 1.97 -16.09
N ALA A 61 -8.33 2.04 -16.72
CA ALA A 61 -7.23 1.15 -16.38
C ALA A 61 -6.87 1.30 -14.88
N PRO A 62 -6.60 0.20 -14.15
CA PRO A 62 -6.26 0.26 -12.72
C PRO A 62 -5.13 1.22 -12.38
N VAL A 63 -4.16 1.35 -13.27
CA VAL A 63 -3.04 2.29 -13.16
C VAL A 63 -3.49 3.76 -13.15
N ASP A 64 -4.53 4.10 -13.93
CA ASP A 64 -5.05 5.45 -14.03
C ASP A 64 -6.11 5.76 -12.96
N LEU A 65 -6.65 4.72 -12.33
CA LEU A 65 -7.74 4.87 -11.34
C LEU A 65 -7.28 5.69 -10.13
N ALA A 66 -6.10 5.41 -9.57
CA ALA A 66 -5.57 6.14 -8.42
C ALA A 66 -5.36 7.64 -8.76
N GLN A 67 -4.86 7.94 -9.94
CA GLN A 67 -4.68 9.33 -10.39
C GLN A 67 -6.01 10.03 -10.68
N SER A 68 -6.94 9.34 -11.34
CA SER A 68 -8.28 9.85 -11.61
C SER A 68 -9.07 10.11 -10.33
N ALA A 69 -8.80 9.34 -9.29
CA ALA A 69 -9.43 9.46 -7.97
C ALA A 69 -9.07 10.75 -7.22
N ILE A 70 -7.92 11.35 -7.52
CA ILE A 70 -7.51 12.65 -6.94
C ILE A 70 -8.48 13.77 -7.36
N GLY A 71 -9.00 13.72 -8.60
CA GLY A 71 -9.91 14.71 -9.14
C GLY A 71 -11.16 14.95 -8.29
N PRO A 72 -11.95 13.93 -7.96
CA PRO A 72 -13.09 14.05 -7.05
C PRO A 72 -12.73 14.60 -5.68
N GLY A 73 -11.61 14.20 -5.09
CA GLY A 73 -11.13 14.75 -3.81
C GLY A 73 -10.81 16.24 -3.91
N MET A 74 -10.11 16.65 -4.97
CA MET A 74 -9.81 18.05 -5.23
C MET A 74 -11.08 18.86 -5.58
N ALA A 75 -12.10 18.24 -6.17
CA ALA A 75 -13.39 18.87 -6.40
C ALA A 75 -14.05 19.30 -5.09
N VAL A 76 -14.00 18.45 -4.05
CA VAL A 76 -14.50 18.80 -2.71
C VAL A 76 -13.71 19.97 -2.12
N PHE A 77 -12.37 19.92 -2.17
CA PHE A 77 -11.53 21.01 -1.65
C PHE A 77 -11.79 22.34 -2.37
N SER A 78 -11.96 22.31 -3.68
CA SER A 78 -12.13 23.52 -4.51
C SER A 78 -13.52 24.16 -4.41
N LYS A 79 -14.52 23.53 -3.78
CA LYS A 79 -15.83 24.16 -3.48
C LYS A 79 -15.67 25.37 -2.56
N TYR A 80 -14.68 25.34 -1.69
CA TYR A 80 -14.49 26.34 -0.66
C TYR A 80 -13.56 27.46 -1.11
N LYS A 81 -13.89 28.71 -0.67
CA LYS A 81 -12.99 29.85 -0.85
C LYS A 81 -11.68 29.64 -0.10
N LYS A 82 -11.76 29.07 1.11
CA LYS A 82 -10.63 28.67 1.95
C LYS A 82 -11.07 27.50 2.82
N VAL A 83 -10.16 26.56 3.05
CA VAL A 83 -10.26 25.57 4.12
C VAL A 83 -9.26 26.01 5.20
N LEU A 84 -9.70 26.11 6.44
CA LEU A 84 -8.87 26.55 7.56
C LEU A 84 -8.35 25.37 8.35
N GLU A 85 -7.07 25.38 8.64
CA GLU A 85 -6.42 24.45 9.58
C GLU A 85 -6.87 24.73 11.02
N ALA A 86 -6.43 23.90 11.99
CA ALA A 86 -6.82 24.05 13.39
C ALA A 86 -6.32 25.36 14.02
N ASP A 87 -5.23 25.92 13.51
CA ASP A 87 -4.64 27.19 13.92
C ASP A 87 -5.27 28.41 13.22
N GLY A 88 -6.28 28.20 12.37
CA GLY A 88 -6.94 29.24 11.59
C GLY A 88 -6.21 29.66 10.31
N THR A 89 -5.06 29.09 10.00
CA THR A 89 -4.35 29.37 8.75
C THR A 89 -5.03 28.68 7.55
N PRO A 90 -4.92 29.25 6.33
CA PRO A 90 -5.46 28.60 5.14
C PRO A 90 -4.68 27.30 4.82
N MET A 91 -5.42 26.20 4.63
CA MET A 91 -4.86 24.93 4.19
C MET A 91 -4.22 25.06 2.81
N SER A 92 -2.99 24.56 2.68
CA SER A 92 -2.29 24.51 1.40
C SER A 92 -2.88 23.42 0.49
N VAL A 93 -2.71 23.57 -0.83
CA VAL A 93 -3.08 22.51 -1.80
C VAL A 93 -2.32 21.21 -1.50
N ARG A 94 -1.06 21.30 -1.06
CA ARG A 94 -0.26 20.14 -0.68
C ARG A 94 -0.87 19.41 0.52
N SER A 95 -1.30 20.14 1.55
CA SER A 95 -1.97 19.55 2.73
C SER A 95 -3.30 18.91 2.34
N ALA A 96 -4.08 19.54 1.46
CA ALA A 96 -5.32 18.98 0.95
C ALA A 96 -5.08 17.69 0.17
N LEU A 97 -4.08 17.65 -0.72
CA LEU A 97 -3.69 16.45 -1.47
C LEU A 97 -3.24 15.32 -0.53
N HIS A 98 -2.51 15.64 0.53
CA HIS A 98 -2.10 14.64 1.52
C HIS A 98 -3.32 14.00 2.21
N ILE A 99 -4.28 14.80 2.65
CA ILE A 99 -5.54 14.31 3.25
C ILE A 99 -6.34 13.48 2.25
N ILE A 100 -6.44 13.92 1.01
CA ILE A 100 -7.14 13.19 -0.04
C ILE A 100 -6.47 11.82 -0.26
N ASN A 101 -5.14 11.78 -0.36
CA ASN A 101 -4.42 10.53 -0.53
C ASN A 101 -4.61 9.58 0.66
N GLN A 102 -4.63 10.08 1.89
CA GLN A 102 -4.96 9.27 3.07
C GLN A 102 -6.36 8.64 2.98
N GLU A 103 -7.37 9.41 2.56
CA GLU A 103 -8.73 8.87 2.39
C GLU A 103 -8.84 7.89 1.21
N LEU A 104 -8.05 8.09 0.15
CA LEU A 104 -7.93 7.12 -0.95
C LEU A 104 -7.28 5.82 -0.48
N ASP A 105 -6.22 5.91 0.33
CA ASP A 105 -5.58 4.75 0.92
C ASP A 105 -6.55 3.93 1.78
N ILE A 106 -7.35 4.60 2.61
CA ILE A 106 -8.39 3.94 3.42
C ILE A 106 -9.39 3.23 2.51
N TYR A 107 -9.88 3.90 1.47
CA TYR A 107 -10.85 3.33 0.55
C TYR A 107 -10.31 2.10 -0.19
N PHE A 108 -9.09 2.18 -0.73
CA PHE A 108 -8.47 1.05 -1.42
C PHE A 108 -8.08 -0.08 -0.47
N ASN A 109 -7.71 0.24 0.78
CA ASN A 109 -7.45 -0.76 1.82
C ASN A 109 -8.70 -1.57 2.17
N GLU A 110 -9.85 -0.93 2.29
CA GLU A 110 -11.12 -1.62 2.56
C GLU A 110 -11.49 -2.61 1.45
N GLN A 111 -11.05 -2.36 0.22
CA GLN A 111 -11.31 -3.25 -0.92
C GLN A 111 -10.27 -4.38 -1.07
N ASP A 112 -9.00 -4.08 -0.77
CA ASP A 112 -7.92 -5.07 -0.83
C ASP A 112 -7.75 -5.85 0.49
N GLY A 113 -8.65 -5.65 1.47
CA GLY A 113 -8.61 -6.27 2.79
C GLY A 113 -7.40 -5.79 3.60
N GLU A 114 -7.55 -4.82 4.44
CA GLU A 114 -6.65 -4.33 5.51
C GLU A 114 -5.12 -4.25 5.24
N LEU A 115 -4.67 -4.41 4.00
CA LEU A 115 -3.25 -4.30 3.64
C LEU A 115 -2.85 -2.83 3.44
N ASP A 116 -1.65 -2.49 3.93
CA ASP A 116 -1.00 -1.22 3.60
C ASP A 116 -0.67 -1.10 2.10
N ARG A 117 -0.44 0.13 1.63
CA ARG A 117 -0.19 0.44 0.22
C ARG A 117 1.03 -0.27 -0.35
N ASP A 118 2.09 -0.40 0.46
CA ASP A 118 3.36 -0.99 0.06
C ASP A 118 3.20 -2.51 -0.10
N SER A 119 2.51 -3.14 0.84
CA SER A 119 2.15 -4.56 0.73
C SER A 119 1.23 -4.85 -0.45
N ARG A 120 0.30 -3.95 -0.78
CA ARG A 120 -0.54 -4.10 -1.99
C ARG A 120 0.29 -4.05 -3.28
N PHE A 121 1.27 -3.16 -3.35
CA PHE A 121 2.22 -3.14 -4.46
C PHE A 121 2.98 -4.46 -4.56
N CYS A 122 3.54 -4.94 -3.45
CA CYS A 122 4.32 -6.18 -3.40
C CYS A 122 3.49 -7.40 -3.82
N VAL A 123 2.24 -7.51 -3.36
CA VAL A 123 1.33 -8.59 -3.75
C VAL A 123 1.04 -8.58 -5.23
N GLU A 124 0.79 -7.41 -5.80
CA GLU A 124 0.54 -7.27 -7.24
C GLU A 124 1.77 -7.65 -8.05
N LEU A 125 2.94 -7.16 -7.66
CA LEU A 125 4.21 -7.48 -8.30
C LEU A 125 4.50 -8.98 -8.23
N TYR A 126 4.38 -9.56 -7.03
CA TYR A 126 4.54 -10.99 -6.81
C TYR A 126 3.58 -11.83 -7.66
N SER A 127 2.32 -11.41 -7.77
CA SER A 127 1.31 -12.15 -8.53
C SER A 127 1.64 -12.25 -10.03
N GLN A 128 2.35 -11.26 -10.55
CA GLN A 128 2.73 -11.20 -11.97
C GLN A 128 4.10 -11.81 -12.25
N PHE A 129 5.08 -11.56 -11.40
CA PHE A 129 6.50 -11.81 -11.68
C PHE A 129 7.18 -12.73 -10.65
N ALA A 130 6.53 -13.10 -9.56
CA ALA A 130 7.17 -13.69 -8.39
C ALA A 130 8.31 -12.77 -7.89
N PHE A 131 9.51 -13.31 -7.77
CA PHE A 131 10.73 -12.57 -7.41
C PHE A 131 11.64 -12.35 -8.63
N ASN A 132 11.11 -12.36 -9.84
CA ASN A 132 11.88 -12.05 -11.03
C ASN A 132 11.97 -10.53 -11.28
N ASP A 133 13.03 -10.13 -11.98
CA ASP A 133 13.27 -8.76 -12.36
C ASP A 133 12.15 -8.19 -13.24
N MET A 134 11.82 -6.93 -13.01
CA MET A 134 10.87 -6.15 -13.77
C MET A 134 11.51 -4.86 -14.30
N LYS A 135 11.03 -4.33 -15.42
CA LYS A 135 11.45 -3.01 -15.91
C LYS A 135 10.99 -1.91 -14.96
N PHE A 136 11.87 -0.95 -14.68
CA PHE A 136 11.58 0.16 -13.78
C PHE A 136 10.30 0.92 -14.14
N GLY A 137 10.06 1.19 -15.43
CA GLY A 137 8.87 1.94 -15.87
C GLY A 137 7.56 1.23 -15.54
N ASP A 138 7.55 -0.10 -15.67
CA ASP A 138 6.37 -0.90 -15.37
C ASP A 138 6.14 -0.95 -13.85
N ALA A 139 7.21 -1.16 -13.07
CA ALA A 139 7.15 -1.14 -11.61
C ALA A 139 6.75 0.24 -11.06
N ASP A 140 7.27 1.34 -11.60
CA ASP A 140 6.93 2.69 -11.17
C ASP A 140 5.46 3.03 -11.50
N THR A 141 4.97 2.58 -12.64
CA THR A 141 3.55 2.69 -13.01
C THR A 141 2.65 1.96 -12.01
N LEU A 142 3.02 0.74 -11.65
CA LEU A 142 2.30 -0.05 -10.65
C LEU A 142 2.36 0.58 -9.26
N ALA A 143 3.53 1.06 -8.83
CA ALA A 143 3.72 1.72 -7.54
C ALA A 143 2.81 2.95 -7.40
N ARG A 144 2.75 3.79 -8.44
CA ARG A 144 1.84 4.95 -8.48
C ARG A 144 0.38 4.54 -8.41
N ALA A 145 -0.01 3.45 -9.07
CA ALA A 145 -1.38 2.93 -9.00
C ALA A 145 -1.77 2.48 -7.58
N LYS A 146 -0.79 2.10 -6.76
CA LYS A 146 -0.99 1.73 -5.34
C LYS A 146 -0.66 2.88 -4.37
N ASN A 147 -0.46 4.10 -4.88
CA ASN A 147 -0.15 5.30 -4.10
C ASN A 147 1.17 5.21 -3.31
N THR A 148 2.15 4.52 -3.87
CA THR A 148 3.53 4.44 -3.36
C THR A 148 4.54 4.81 -4.46
N SER A 149 5.83 4.64 -4.22
CA SER A 149 6.87 4.87 -5.22
C SER A 149 7.99 3.85 -5.09
N VAL A 150 8.59 3.48 -6.23
CA VAL A 150 9.75 2.57 -6.26
C VAL A 150 10.91 3.10 -5.41
N ALA A 151 11.15 4.42 -5.42
CA ALA A 151 12.21 5.03 -4.63
C ALA A 151 11.98 4.87 -3.12
N PHE A 152 10.74 5.05 -2.66
CA PHE A 152 10.37 4.82 -1.26
C PHE A 152 10.53 3.35 -0.87
N LEU A 153 10.02 2.44 -1.69
CA LEU A 153 10.11 0.99 -1.46
C LEU A 153 11.56 0.49 -1.45
N ALA A 154 12.43 1.07 -2.29
CA ALA A 154 13.86 0.76 -2.28
C ALA A 154 14.54 1.26 -0.99
N SER A 155 14.21 2.45 -0.51
CA SER A 155 14.72 2.97 0.76
C SER A 155 14.21 2.19 1.98
N ALA A 156 13.02 1.62 1.89
CA ALA A 156 12.41 0.77 2.92
C ALA A 156 12.92 -0.69 2.89
N GLY A 157 13.82 -1.05 1.96
CA GLY A 157 14.35 -2.41 1.85
C GLY A 157 13.34 -3.45 1.35
N VAL A 158 12.34 -3.00 0.59
CA VAL A 158 11.31 -3.86 0.01
C VAL A 158 11.69 -4.34 -1.39
N VAL A 159 12.34 -3.47 -2.16
CA VAL A 159 12.78 -3.74 -3.52
C VAL A 159 14.23 -3.27 -3.74
N TYR A 160 14.88 -3.89 -4.69
CA TYR A 160 16.11 -3.37 -5.29
C TYR A 160 15.73 -2.63 -6.59
N ALA A 161 16.27 -1.43 -6.77
CA ALA A 161 15.98 -0.62 -7.96
C ALA A 161 17.27 0.02 -8.50
N GLN A 162 17.86 -0.56 -9.53
CA GLN A 162 19.05 -0.02 -10.21
C GLN A 162 19.04 -0.36 -11.71
N LYS A 163 19.73 0.47 -12.50
CA LYS A 163 19.99 0.24 -13.94
C LYS A 163 18.72 -0.03 -14.77
N GLY A 164 17.61 0.60 -14.40
CA GLY A 164 16.33 0.43 -15.11
C GLY A 164 15.57 -0.85 -14.79
N VAL A 165 15.97 -1.56 -13.73
CA VAL A 165 15.35 -2.79 -13.26
C VAL A 165 14.87 -2.62 -11.82
N VAL A 166 13.76 -3.25 -11.48
CA VAL A 166 13.24 -3.39 -10.12
C VAL A 166 13.11 -4.88 -9.81
N HIS A 167 13.60 -5.27 -8.65
CA HIS A 167 13.54 -6.62 -8.12
C HIS A 167 12.86 -6.59 -6.73
N LEU A 168 11.81 -7.38 -6.58
CA LEU A 168 11.13 -7.54 -5.29
C LEU A 168 11.94 -8.46 -4.39
N TYR A 169 12.35 -7.99 -3.23
CA TYR A 169 13.09 -8.83 -2.29
C TYR A 169 12.23 -9.98 -1.78
N GLY A 170 12.73 -11.18 -1.98
CA GLY A 170 12.22 -12.40 -1.35
C GLY A 170 12.68 -12.50 0.12
N ARG A 171 12.16 -13.50 0.81
CA ARG A 171 12.44 -13.70 2.24
C ARG A 171 13.92 -13.89 2.61
N GLU A 172 14.74 -14.36 1.66
CA GLU A 172 16.19 -14.54 1.89
C GLU A 172 16.97 -13.24 1.72
N GLU A 173 16.44 -12.28 0.98
CA GLU A 173 17.10 -11.04 0.58
C GLU A 173 16.77 -9.85 1.49
N ILE A 174 15.64 -9.93 2.23
CA ILE A 174 15.26 -8.86 3.16
C ILE A 174 16.27 -8.73 4.30
N PRO A 175 16.59 -7.52 4.79
CA PRO A 175 17.49 -7.30 5.92
C PRO A 175 17.11 -8.12 7.16
N GLU A 176 18.11 -8.58 7.93
CA GLU A 176 17.86 -9.37 9.17
C GLU A 176 17.11 -8.55 10.22
N LYS A 177 17.45 -7.28 10.35
CA LYS A 177 16.74 -6.30 11.15
C LYS A 177 16.12 -5.29 10.21
N VAL A 178 14.92 -5.54 9.79
CA VAL A 178 14.06 -4.45 9.41
C VAL A 178 13.68 -3.81 10.74
N ASP A 179 14.11 -2.56 10.97
CA ASP A 179 13.37 -1.70 11.89
C ASP A 179 11.93 -1.88 11.42
N THR A 180 11.17 -2.60 12.22
CA THR A 180 9.76 -2.83 11.94
C THR A 180 9.11 -1.46 11.93
N HIS A 181 9.23 -0.77 10.81
CA HIS A 181 8.23 0.21 10.46
C HIS A 181 6.95 -0.62 10.46
N GLU A 182 6.24 -0.52 11.56
CA GLU A 182 5.08 -1.33 11.95
C GLU A 182 4.01 -1.42 10.86
N ASP A 183 4.27 -0.84 9.70
CA ASP A 183 3.32 -0.54 8.66
C ASP A 183 3.49 -1.36 7.38
N CYS A 184 4.57 -2.12 7.16
CA CYS A 184 4.72 -2.95 5.97
C CYS A 184 4.47 -4.43 6.27
N ILE A 185 3.23 -4.86 6.06
CA ILE A 185 2.80 -6.24 6.31
C ILE A 185 3.54 -7.24 5.39
N TRP A 186 3.93 -6.82 4.18
CA TRP A 186 4.75 -7.62 3.29
C TRP A 186 6.07 -8.02 3.95
N LEU A 187 6.84 -7.06 4.45
CA LEU A 187 8.12 -7.32 5.10
C LEU A 187 7.96 -8.25 6.31
N LEU A 188 6.98 -7.97 7.15
CA LEU A 188 6.68 -8.82 8.29
C LEU A 188 6.33 -10.26 7.87
N THR A 189 5.55 -10.42 6.80
CA THR A 189 5.20 -11.75 6.27
C THR A 189 6.44 -12.50 5.77
N GLN A 190 7.32 -11.82 5.04
CA GLN A 190 8.57 -12.44 4.54
C GLN A 190 9.52 -12.79 5.68
N GLN A 191 9.64 -11.95 6.71
CA GLN A 191 10.43 -12.24 7.92
C GLN A 191 9.89 -13.46 8.67
N LEU A 192 8.58 -13.53 8.89
CA LEU A 192 7.94 -14.68 9.54
C LEU A 192 8.11 -15.96 8.73
N THR A 193 8.01 -15.89 7.41
CA THR A 193 8.21 -17.05 6.54
C THR A 193 9.65 -17.53 6.60
N ARG A 194 10.65 -16.62 6.55
CA ARG A 194 12.07 -16.97 6.77
C ARG A 194 12.32 -17.56 8.15
N ALA A 195 11.78 -16.94 9.19
CA ALA A 195 11.93 -17.45 10.55
C ALA A 195 11.34 -18.86 10.71
N MET A 196 10.21 -19.13 10.04
CA MET A 196 9.60 -20.46 10.04
C MET A 196 10.50 -21.51 9.39
N GLU A 197 11.16 -21.17 8.28
CA GLU A 197 12.09 -22.07 7.58
C GLU A 197 13.39 -22.32 8.35
N THR A 198 13.92 -21.32 9.05
CA THR A 198 15.24 -21.37 9.69
C THR A 198 15.20 -21.76 11.16
N GLY A 199 14.20 -21.30 11.91
CA GLY A 199 14.12 -21.48 13.37
C GLY A 199 12.75 -21.99 13.86
N GLY A 200 11.84 -22.27 12.92
CA GLY A 200 10.52 -22.81 13.22
C GLY A 200 9.62 -21.86 14.02
N MET A 201 8.64 -22.45 14.67
CA MET A 201 7.62 -21.70 15.42
C MET A 201 8.16 -20.82 16.56
N LYS A 202 9.29 -21.21 17.17
CA LYS A 202 9.90 -20.41 18.24
C LYS A 202 10.43 -19.08 17.71
N ALA A 203 11.18 -19.10 16.61
CA ALA A 203 11.69 -17.90 15.98
C ALA A 203 10.56 -16.98 15.51
N CYS A 204 9.47 -17.53 14.96
CA CYS A 204 8.28 -16.74 14.64
C CYS A 204 7.64 -16.12 15.88
N ALA A 205 7.55 -16.84 16.99
CA ALA A 205 6.97 -16.34 18.24
C ALA A 205 7.79 -15.16 18.82
N GLU A 206 9.10 -15.20 18.71
CA GLU A 206 10.01 -14.11 19.14
C GLU A 206 9.78 -12.84 18.29
N ILE A 207 9.46 -12.99 17.01
CA ILE A 207 9.09 -11.84 16.13
C ILE A 207 7.70 -11.32 16.48
N VAL A 208 6.73 -12.21 16.73
CA VAL A 208 5.32 -11.81 16.97
C VAL A 208 5.12 -11.24 18.38
N ALA A 209 5.88 -11.70 19.38
CA ALA A 209 5.70 -11.29 20.77
C ALA A 209 5.76 -9.77 21.00
N PRO A 210 6.72 -9.01 20.44
CA PRO A 210 6.77 -7.55 20.63
C PRO A 210 5.76 -6.77 19.79
N ILE A 211 5.07 -7.41 18.82
CA ILE A 211 4.15 -6.71 17.92
C ILE A 211 2.86 -6.36 18.64
N PHE A 212 2.47 -5.08 18.59
CA PHE A 212 1.22 -4.57 19.10
C PHE A 212 0.14 -4.55 18.00
N GLY A 213 -1.11 -4.78 18.41
CA GLY A 213 -2.26 -4.72 17.51
C GLY A 213 -2.43 -5.97 16.62
N SER A 214 -2.97 -5.77 15.43
CA SER A 214 -3.40 -6.83 14.51
C SER A 214 -2.37 -7.20 13.43
N ASN A 215 -1.16 -6.61 13.43
CA ASN A 215 -0.21 -6.78 12.32
C ASN A 215 0.26 -8.23 12.15
N GLY A 216 0.40 -8.99 13.23
CA GLY A 216 0.68 -10.42 13.15
C GLY A 216 -0.41 -11.19 12.42
N GLU A 217 -1.69 -10.93 12.72
CA GLU A 217 -2.81 -11.55 12.01
C GLU A 217 -2.86 -11.15 10.54
N LYS A 218 -2.63 -9.87 10.24
CA LYS A 218 -2.55 -9.38 8.86
C LYS A 218 -1.43 -10.07 8.08
N ALA A 219 -0.27 -10.30 8.71
CA ALA A 219 0.83 -11.02 8.09
C ALA A 219 0.48 -12.49 7.79
N LYS A 220 -0.21 -13.18 8.71
CA LYS A 220 -0.74 -14.52 8.49
C LYS A 220 -1.76 -14.53 7.33
N ASP A 221 -2.68 -13.57 7.30
CA ASP A 221 -3.69 -13.46 6.25
C ASP A 221 -3.04 -13.17 4.89
N LEU A 222 -1.98 -12.35 4.87
CA LEU A 222 -1.18 -12.15 3.69
C LEU A 222 -0.45 -13.43 3.25
N ALA A 223 0.14 -14.18 4.18
CA ALA A 223 0.78 -15.46 3.87
C ALA A 223 -0.21 -16.45 3.22
N TYR A 224 -1.44 -16.53 3.73
CA TYR A 224 -2.49 -17.34 3.12
C TYR A 224 -2.83 -16.88 1.68
N ARG A 225 -2.89 -15.57 1.45
CA ARG A 225 -3.12 -15.01 0.11
C ARG A 225 -1.97 -15.34 -0.84
N LEU A 226 -0.73 -15.21 -0.39
CA LEU A 226 0.47 -15.55 -1.17
C LEU A 226 0.54 -17.06 -1.48
N TYR A 227 0.18 -17.91 -0.53
CA TYR A 227 0.00 -19.34 -0.76
C TYR A 227 -0.96 -19.62 -1.92
N LYS A 228 -2.14 -18.98 -1.91
CA LYS A 228 -3.14 -19.17 -2.97
C LYS A 228 -2.66 -18.70 -4.34
N ILE A 229 -1.88 -17.61 -4.39
CA ILE A 229 -1.26 -17.14 -5.63
C ILE A 229 -0.23 -18.16 -6.13
N ALA A 230 0.68 -18.58 -5.27
CA ALA A 230 1.74 -19.55 -5.58
C ALA A 230 1.19 -20.90 -6.04
N GLU A 231 0.15 -21.41 -5.35
CA GLU A 231 -0.54 -22.64 -5.73
C GLU A 231 -1.11 -22.56 -7.15
N ARG A 232 -1.85 -21.48 -7.46
CA ARG A 232 -2.44 -21.26 -8.80
C ARG A 232 -1.39 -21.11 -9.90
N LYS A 233 -0.22 -20.59 -9.57
CA LYS A 233 0.90 -20.40 -10.50
C LYS A 233 1.82 -21.61 -10.61
N GLY A 234 1.63 -22.63 -9.77
CA GLY A 234 2.49 -23.82 -9.72
C GLY A 234 3.85 -23.59 -9.07
N TRP A 235 4.01 -22.52 -8.27
CA TRP A 235 5.25 -22.21 -7.52
C TRP A 235 5.29 -23.02 -6.22
N ALA A 236 5.62 -24.29 -6.33
CA ALA A 236 5.48 -25.27 -5.24
C ALA A 236 6.29 -24.92 -3.98
N GLN A 237 7.51 -24.42 -4.12
CA GLN A 237 8.35 -24.03 -2.99
C GLN A 237 7.77 -22.85 -2.23
N GLU A 238 7.32 -21.83 -2.94
CA GLU A 238 6.67 -20.65 -2.36
C GLU A 238 5.35 -21.04 -1.65
N ALA A 239 4.53 -21.84 -2.32
CA ALA A 239 3.29 -22.35 -1.72
C ALA A 239 3.56 -23.12 -0.43
N TYR A 240 4.58 -24.00 -0.40
CA TYR A 240 4.95 -24.74 0.80
C TYR A 240 5.39 -23.82 1.94
N ALA A 241 6.25 -22.84 1.67
CA ALA A 241 6.77 -21.93 2.68
C ALA A 241 5.65 -21.12 3.37
N TYR A 242 4.76 -20.49 2.58
CA TYR A 242 3.63 -19.73 3.13
C TYR A 242 2.62 -20.62 3.85
N ASN A 243 2.34 -21.83 3.32
CA ASN A 243 1.42 -22.77 3.95
C ASN A 243 1.94 -23.24 5.32
N SER A 244 3.23 -23.48 5.45
CA SER A 244 3.87 -23.89 6.71
C SER A 244 3.66 -22.83 7.80
N LEU A 245 3.81 -21.55 7.50
CA LEU A 245 3.54 -20.44 8.41
C LEU A 245 2.06 -20.38 8.83
N VAL A 246 1.14 -20.52 7.86
CA VAL A 246 -0.31 -20.45 8.14
C VAL A 246 -0.76 -21.59 9.04
N ILE A 247 -0.32 -22.83 8.77
CA ILE A 247 -0.69 -24.00 9.58
C ILE A 247 -0.15 -23.89 11.01
N ALA A 248 1.09 -23.40 11.17
CA ALA A 248 1.73 -23.27 12.47
C ALA A 248 1.23 -22.07 13.29
N TRP A 249 0.41 -21.20 12.71
CA TRP A 249 0.03 -19.92 13.34
C TRP A 249 -0.58 -20.04 14.75
N PRO A 250 -1.51 -20.98 15.05
CA PRO A 250 -2.07 -21.10 16.40
C PRO A 250 -1.01 -21.39 17.47
N GLU A 251 -0.01 -22.21 17.14
CA GLU A 251 1.09 -22.52 18.06
C GLU A 251 2.07 -21.36 18.21
N ILE A 252 2.33 -20.63 17.12
CA ILE A 252 3.15 -19.39 17.13
C ILE A 252 2.51 -18.38 18.09
N GLN A 253 1.20 -18.14 17.99
CA GLN A 253 0.47 -17.24 18.88
C GLN A 253 0.53 -17.67 20.34
N SER A 254 0.36 -18.98 20.61
CA SER A 254 0.46 -19.50 21.97
C SER A 254 1.83 -19.23 22.58
N LYS A 255 2.90 -19.55 21.84
CA LYS A 255 4.28 -19.31 22.27
C LYS A 255 4.59 -17.81 22.43
N ALA A 256 4.10 -16.95 21.52
CA ALA A 256 4.27 -15.51 21.64
C ALA A 256 3.56 -14.95 22.88
N ALA A 257 2.39 -15.46 23.22
CA ALA A 257 1.67 -15.09 24.44
C ALA A 257 2.41 -15.53 25.73
N GLU A 258 3.09 -16.66 25.68
CA GLU A 258 3.94 -17.12 26.80
C GLU A 258 5.16 -16.20 27.00
N LEU A 259 5.83 -15.82 25.92
CA LEU A 259 6.97 -14.86 25.95
C LEU A 259 6.57 -13.53 26.56
N LYS A 260 5.38 -12.99 26.20
CA LYS A 260 4.84 -11.74 26.78
C LYS A 260 4.59 -11.80 28.28
N LYS A 261 4.31 -12.97 28.85
CA LYS A 261 4.08 -13.14 30.30
C LYS A 261 5.39 -13.19 31.09
N ILE A 262 6.49 -13.62 30.48
CA ILE A 262 7.80 -13.75 31.14
C ILE A 262 8.49 -12.40 31.31
N GLU A 263 8.35 -11.45 30.39
CA GLU A 263 8.96 -10.13 30.46
C GLU A 263 8.55 -9.28 31.70
N PRO A 264 7.27 -9.21 32.13
CA PRO A 264 6.89 -8.43 33.31
C PRO A 264 7.44 -8.97 34.64
N GLU A 265 7.70 -10.27 34.77
CA GLU A 265 8.24 -10.86 36.01
C GLU A 265 9.73 -10.55 36.21
N GLN A 266 10.51 -10.36 35.14
CA GLN A 266 11.91 -9.99 35.25
C GLN A 266 12.13 -8.51 35.62
N LEU A 267 11.20 -7.62 35.28
CA LEU A 267 11.24 -6.21 35.64
C LEU A 267 10.82 -5.93 37.09
N SER A 268 10.19 -6.88 37.77
CA SER A 268 9.75 -6.72 39.17
C SER A 268 10.78 -7.23 40.21
N MET A 269 11.92 -7.73 39.78
CA MET A 269 12.98 -8.24 40.65
C MET A 269 14.20 -7.30 40.81
N PHE A 270 14.08 -6.06 40.33
CA PHE A 270 15.13 -5.03 40.55
C PHE A 270 14.60 -3.79 41.23
#